data_1aaef3b9c13a1fca2ba0d97873a72b95
#
_entry.id   1aaef3b9c13a1fca2ba0d97873a72b95
#
_cell.length_a   1.000
_cell.length_b   1.000
_cell.length_c   1.000
_cell.angle_alpha   90.00
_cell.angle_beta   90.00
_cell.angle_gamma   90.00
#
_symmetry.space_group_name_H-M   'P 1'
#
loop_
_entity.id
_entity.type
_entity.pdbx_description
1 polymer ?
#
loop_
_entity_poly.entity_id
_entity_poly.type
_entity_poly.pdbx_seq_one_letter_code
_entity_poly.pdbx_strand_id
1 'polypeptide(L)'
;MEKMKVTKTSILGSDSKGVICPTLRRVKQLLRGTNMKRNTTILYFLLLIGIISGCTEKERRNSLRPLSEGSFDKEYQQHWIITDDSVKPFEVVREDKCIQVELPSKLPYSDLDTIFSSYKLIPLETSEEFLIGNIDRIIKCPGCYCIQDRENANVFIFEENGKFRCKLGNKGHARNEHLDAWSIAYDEKNEQIVMLDLTGRRLLSYDLMGNLKKVASLFFLYHDMAILGDDILCLTGSAYNRFSDIIDLSRLVLADKMGKPIRRGFPITEMIRNRFTYGDKMTQYKDKAYFTDLIADTVWEVSGKEMAPILNMTVNGSQRFSKDEKENMTDHIFEMRHAKQPHTIQIHISSEYIALPVAIPRAGSLIALMLISRKSNRQKFVGISTNHTRLDSYLPTTGPDGFADDSTLIYTIQPNTILLGASNTPIKDHLSKEERELLKNLKPDDNPVLLLERLIDF
;
A
#
# COMPACT_ATOMS: atom_id res chain seq x y z
N MET A 1 -10.44 5.94 -62.12
CA MET A 1 -11.41 6.97 -61.74
C MET A 1 -12.69 6.26 -61.29
N GLU A 2 -12.87 6.08 -60.02
CA GLU A 2 -14.14 5.66 -59.46
C GLU A 2 -14.24 6.15 -58.03
N LYS A 3 -15.25 6.96 -57.79
CA LYS A 3 -15.49 7.64 -56.53
C LYS A 3 -16.29 6.68 -55.60
N MET A 4 -15.72 6.28 -54.49
CA MET A 4 -16.48 5.62 -53.43
C MET A 4 -17.17 6.68 -52.52
N LYS A 5 -18.48 6.67 -52.55
CA LYS A 5 -19.37 7.42 -51.66
C LYS A 5 -19.38 6.76 -50.27
N VAL A 6 -19.07 7.53 -49.23
CA VAL A 6 -19.27 7.12 -47.85
C VAL A 6 -20.65 7.58 -47.40
N THR A 7 -21.52 6.62 -47.16
CA THR A 7 -22.87 6.82 -46.59
C THR A 7 -22.77 7.10 -45.10
N LYS A 8 -23.36 8.22 -44.67
CA LYS A 8 -23.60 8.53 -43.25
C LYS A 8 -24.79 7.71 -42.75
N THR A 9 -24.53 6.84 -41.78
CA THR A 9 -25.61 6.24 -41.00
C THR A 9 -25.71 7.00 -39.67
N SER A 10 -26.84 7.63 -39.46
CA SER A 10 -27.22 8.29 -38.21
C SER A 10 -27.70 7.23 -37.22
N ILE A 11 -27.10 7.15 -36.05
CA ILE A 11 -27.66 6.48 -34.89
C ILE A 11 -27.92 7.55 -33.83
N LEU A 12 -29.19 7.81 -33.62
CA LEU A 12 -29.72 8.55 -32.48
C LEU A 12 -29.55 7.66 -31.22
N GLY A 13 -28.96 8.20 -30.16
CA GLY A 13 -28.86 7.52 -28.87
C GLY A 13 -28.46 8.50 -27.78
N SER A 14 -29.43 8.96 -27.03
CA SER A 14 -29.49 9.45 -25.64
C SER A 14 -28.32 10.32 -25.08
N ASP A 15 -28.74 11.53 -24.73
CA ASP A 15 -28.01 12.50 -23.90
C ASP A 15 -27.47 11.90 -22.60
N SER A 16 -26.16 11.69 -22.53
CA SER A 16 -25.41 11.75 -21.29
C SER A 16 -24.51 12.98 -21.33
N LYS A 17 -24.90 14.02 -20.64
CA LYS A 17 -24.08 15.23 -20.44
C LYS A 17 -22.83 14.83 -19.66
N GLY A 18 -21.76 14.46 -20.36
CA GLY A 18 -20.44 14.29 -19.82
C GLY A 18 -19.91 15.64 -19.30
N VAL A 19 -19.81 15.78 -18.00
CA VAL A 19 -19.15 16.89 -17.34
C VAL A 19 -17.65 16.78 -17.67
N ILE A 20 -17.19 17.51 -18.67
CA ILE A 20 -15.78 17.60 -19.00
C ILE A 20 -15.08 18.32 -17.84
N CYS A 21 -14.14 17.63 -17.20
CA CYS A 21 -13.32 18.16 -16.10
C CYS A 21 -12.81 19.58 -16.43
N PRO A 22 -13.01 20.56 -15.55
CA PRO A 22 -12.59 21.95 -15.78
C PRO A 22 -11.11 22.11 -16.12
N THR A 23 -10.27 21.18 -15.66
CA THR A 23 -8.82 21.14 -15.92
C THR A 23 -8.52 20.84 -17.39
N LEU A 24 -9.28 19.99 -18.06
CA LEU A 24 -9.12 19.70 -19.49
C LEU A 24 -9.48 20.88 -20.40
N ARG A 25 -10.41 21.76 -19.97
CA ARG A 25 -10.71 23.01 -20.68
C ARG A 25 -9.56 23.99 -20.62
N ARG A 26 -8.88 24.13 -19.48
CA ARG A 26 -7.72 25.01 -19.33
C ARG A 26 -6.50 24.52 -20.12
N VAL A 27 -6.26 23.21 -20.15
CA VAL A 27 -5.16 22.61 -20.92
C VAL A 27 -5.37 22.79 -22.43
N LYS A 28 -6.61 22.62 -22.94
CA LYS A 28 -6.92 22.90 -24.36
C LYS A 28 -6.73 24.37 -24.76
N GLN A 29 -6.94 25.32 -23.86
CA GLN A 29 -6.68 26.74 -24.11
C GLN A 29 -5.19 27.05 -24.11
N LEU A 30 -4.40 26.44 -23.25
CA LEU A 30 -2.93 26.64 -23.21
C LEU A 30 -2.21 26.02 -24.40
N LEU A 31 -2.71 24.91 -24.97
CA LEU A 31 -2.11 24.28 -26.15
C LEU A 31 -2.39 25.01 -27.49
N ARG A 32 -3.31 25.93 -27.54
CA ARG A 32 -3.63 26.68 -28.78
C ARG A 32 -2.71 27.88 -29.08
N GLY A 33 -1.79 28.20 -28.17
CA GLY A 33 -0.98 29.44 -28.25
C GLY A 33 0.53 29.24 -28.37
N THR A 34 1.07 28.01 -28.41
CA THR A 34 2.53 27.86 -28.36
C THR A 34 3.10 26.97 -29.47
N ASN A 35 3.97 27.53 -30.27
CA ASN A 35 4.88 26.83 -31.19
C ASN A 35 6.02 26.19 -30.37
N MET A 36 5.86 24.94 -29.92
CA MET A 36 6.81 24.28 -29.00
C MET A 36 7.73 23.30 -29.71
N LYS A 37 9.03 23.40 -29.42
CA LYS A 37 10.07 22.48 -29.89
C LYS A 37 9.97 21.10 -29.23
N ARG A 38 10.39 20.05 -29.94
CA ARG A 38 10.22 18.61 -29.68
C ARG A 38 10.56 18.10 -28.25
N ASN A 39 11.47 18.75 -27.52
CA ASN A 39 11.87 18.34 -26.18
C ASN A 39 10.92 18.76 -25.05
N THR A 40 10.06 19.74 -25.31
CA THR A 40 9.06 20.22 -24.34
C THR A 40 7.80 19.35 -24.39
N THR A 41 7.57 18.62 -25.48
CA THR A 41 6.40 17.76 -25.67
C THR A 41 6.46 16.55 -24.73
N ILE A 42 7.65 16.01 -24.47
CA ILE A 42 7.84 14.86 -23.55
C ILE A 42 7.55 15.27 -22.09
N LEU A 43 8.00 16.46 -21.69
CA LEU A 43 7.74 16.96 -20.32
C LEU A 43 6.24 17.21 -20.08
N TYR A 44 5.51 17.67 -21.11
CA TYR A 44 4.06 17.83 -21.05
C TYR A 44 3.31 16.50 -21.06
N PHE A 45 3.86 15.48 -21.76
CA PHE A 45 3.26 14.14 -21.75
C PHE A 45 3.40 13.48 -20.37
N LEU A 46 4.54 13.65 -19.70
CA LEU A 46 4.76 13.18 -18.33
C LEU A 46 3.90 13.93 -17.31
N LEU A 47 3.71 15.25 -17.49
CA LEU A 47 2.79 16.05 -16.69
C LEU A 47 1.32 15.65 -16.93
N LEU A 48 0.94 15.28 -18.14
CA LEU A 48 -0.40 14.78 -18.46
C LEU A 48 -0.66 13.41 -17.84
N ILE A 49 0.31 12.52 -17.83
CA ILE A 49 0.21 11.21 -17.16
C ILE A 49 0.02 11.41 -15.65
N GLY A 50 0.75 12.31 -15.01
CA GLY A 50 0.56 12.66 -13.61
C GLY A 50 -0.82 13.23 -13.28
N ILE A 51 -1.38 14.04 -14.20
CA ILE A 51 -2.72 14.63 -14.04
C ILE A 51 -3.83 13.60 -14.28
N ILE A 52 -3.63 12.64 -15.19
CA ILE A 52 -4.58 11.56 -15.47
C ILE A 52 -4.60 10.56 -14.30
N SER A 53 -3.44 10.26 -13.72
CA SER A 53 -3.35 9.42 -12.50
C SER A 53 -4.06 10.08 -11.31
N GLY A 54 -3.90 11.39 -11.13
CA GLY A 54 -4.61 12.14 -10.07
C GLY A 54 -6.14 12.25 -10.30
N CYS A 55 -6.61 12.28 -11.56
CA CYS A 55 -8.04 12.26 -11.86
C CYS A 55 -8.67 10.88 -11.60
N THR A 56 -7.99 9.79 -11.93
CA THR A 56 -8.50 8.43 -11.67
C THR A 56 -8.59 8.13 -10.17
N GLU A 57 -7.67 8.66 -9.37
CA GLU A 57 -7.71 8.50 -7.91
C GLU A 57 -8.88 9.30 -7.27
N LYS A 58 -9.19 10.47 -7.81
CA LYS A 58 -10.35 11.28 -7.35
C LYS A 58 -11.69 10.69 -7.81
N GLU A 59 -11.75 10.10 -8.98
CA GLU A 59 -12.94 9.38 -9.45
C GLU A 59 -13.10 8.03 -8.71
N ARG A 60 -12.01 7.33 -8.39
CA ARG A 60 -12.03 6.17 -7.49
C ARG A 60 -12.60 6.51 -6.11
N ARG A 61 -12.21 7.65 -5.51
CA ARG A 61 -12.76 8.11 -4.22
C ARG A 61 -14.26 8.37 -4.28
N ASN A 62 -14.78 8.81 -5.43
CA ASN A 62 -16.21 9.08 -5.61
C ASN A 62 -17.04 7.86 -6.01
N SER A 63 -16.42 6.79 -6.53
CA SER A 63 -17.12 5.56 -6.91
C SER A 63 -17.35 4.58 -5.74
N LEU A 64 -16.58 4.75 -4.67
CA LEU A 64 -16.83 4.05 -3.41
C LEU A 64 -17.94 4.79 -2.66
N ARG A 65 -19.19 4.62 -3.14
CA ARG A 65 -20.37 5.04 -2.37
C ARG A 65 -20.27 4.39 -0.99
N PRO A 66 -20.50 5.15 0.10
CA PRO A 66 -20.64 4.55 1.41
C PRO A 66 -21.62 3.38 1.27
N LEU A 67 -21.19 2.19 1.65
CA LEU A 67 -22.03 1.00 1.68
C LEU A 67 -23.32 1.43 2.39
N SER A 68 -24.46 1.27 1.72
CA SER A 68 -25.74 1.86 2.09
C SER A 68 -26.01 1.72 3.58
N GLU A 69 -26.27 2.83 4.22
CA GLU A 69 -26.38 3.06 5.67
C GLU A 69 -27.42 2.17 6.40
N GLY A 70 -28.17 1.34 5.74
CA GLY A 70 -29.36 0.77 6.34
C GLY A 70 -29.33 -0.71 6.74
N SER A 71 -28.38 -1.49 6.28
CA SER A 71 -28.51 -2.95 6.43
C SER A 71 -27.65 -3.59 7.50
N PHE A 72 -26.59 -2.91 7.98
CA PHE A 72 -25.74 -3.42 9.07
C PHE A 72 -26.36 -3.21 10.45
N ASP A 73 -27.13 -2.15 10.65
CA ASP A 73 -27.52 -1.69 11.98
C ASP A 73 -28.47 -2.66 12.70
N LYS A 74 -29.32 -3.38 11.97
CA LYS A 74 -30.35 -4.22 12.62
C LYS A 74 -29.89 -5.63 12.94
N GLU A 75 -29.05 -6.22 12.10
CA GLU A 75 -28.60 -7.61 12.28
C GLU A 75 -27.51 -7.73 13.33
N TYR A 76 -26.72 -6.68 13.51
CA TYR A 76 -25.56 -6.62 14.42
C TYR A 76 -25.91 -6.18 15.83
N GLN A 77 -26.87 -5.31 16.02
CA GLN A 77 -27.40 -4.95 17.35
C GLN A 77 -27.91 -6.16 18.15
N GLN A 78 -28.20 -7.25 17.46
CA GLN A 78 -28.69 -8.49 18.09
C GLN A 78 -27.58 -9.45 18.56
N HIS A 79 -26.34 -9.30 18.07
CA HIS A 79 -25.27 -10.28 18.37
C HIS A 79 -24.38 -9.91 19.54
N TRP A 80 -24.08 -8.61 19.73
CA TRP A 80 -23.18 -8.16 20.78
C TRP A 80 -23.67 -6.92 21.49
N ILE A 81 -23.75 -6.97 22.81
CA ILE A 81 -23.86 -5.76 23.62
C ILE A 81 -22.44 -5.20 23.75
N ILE A 82 -22.17 -4.09 23.05
CA ILE A 82 -20.87 -3.41 23.06
C ILE A 82 -20.96 -2.26 24.05
N THR A 83 -20.22 -2.36 25.15
CA THR A 83 -20.13 -1.34 26.20
C THR A 83 -18.65 -1.02 26.46
N ASP A 84 -18.38 0.10 27.13
CA ASP A 84 -17.01 0.45 27.56
C ASP A 84 -16.37 -0.64 28.42
N ASP A 85 -17.16 -1.35 29.21
CA ASP A 85 -16.68 -2.46 30.02
C ASP A 85 -16.32 -3.71 29.18
N SER A 86 -17.03 -3.91 28.06
CA SER A 86 -16.80 -5.06 27.17
C SER A 86 -15.66 -4.84 26.17
N VAL A 87 -15.39 -3.59 25.77
CA VAL A 87 -14.34 -3.20 24.80
C VAL A 87 -13.42 -2.17 25.43
N LYS A 88 -12.43 -2.65 26.18
CA LYS A 88 -11.48 -1.80 26.90
C LYS A 88 -10.46 -1.13 25.98
N PRO A 89 -9.85 0.00 26.37
CA PRO A 89 -8.68 0.53 25.69
C PRO A 89 -7.53 -0.50 25.66
N PHE A 90 -6.64 -0.37 24.67
CA PHE A 90 -5.36 -1.09 24.71
C PHE A 90 -4.54 -0.64 25.90
N GLU A 91 -3.73 -1.53 26.44
CA GLU A 91 -2.76 -1.25 27.50
C GLU A 91 -1.49 -0.68 26.88
N VAL A 92 -1.15 0.57 27.18
CA VAL A 92 0.05 1.22 26.66
C VAL A 92 1.24 0.86 27.52
N VAL A 93 2.30 0.32 26.92
CA VAL A 93 3.50 -0.16 27.62
C VAL A 93 4.78 0.32 26.93
N ARG A 94 5.89 0.28 27.66
CA ARG A 94 7.26 0.50 27.10
C ARG A 94 7.47 1.86 26.41
N GLU A 95 6.84 2.93 26.86
CA GLU A 95 7.01 4.28 26.31
C GLU A 95 8.47 4.77 26.34
N ASP A 96 9.27 4.28 27.30
CA ASP A 96 10.68 4.61 27.52
C ASP A 96 11.62 4.05 26.45
N LYS A 97 11.17 3.12 25.60
CA LYS A 97 11.96 2.44 24.55
C LYS A 97 11.72 2.96 23.14
N CYS A 98 11.04 4.06 23.02
CA CYS A 98 10.71 4.63 21.71
C CYS A 98 11.94 5.24 21.04
N ILE A 99 12.28 4.76 19.83
CA ILE A 99 13.42 5.26 19.04
C ILE A 99 13.04 6.62 18.44
N GLN A 100 13.91 7.62 18.63
CA GLN A 100 13.75 8.93 18.00
C GLN A 100 14.33 8.92 16.60
N VAL A 101 13.58 9.40 15.64
CA VAL A 101 13.89 9.35 14.22
C VAL A 101 13.72 10.74 13.61
N GLU A 102 14.80 11.25 13.00
CA GLU A 102 14.73 12.49 12.23
C GLU A 102 14.54 12.19 10.76
N LEU A 103 13.41 12.61 10.18
CA LEU A 103 13.12 12.40 8.77
C LEU A 103 13.90 13.37 7.89
N PRO A 104 14.43 12.92 6.74
CA PRO A 104 15.22 13.77 5.86
C PRO A 104 14.35 14.86 5.22
N SER A 105 14.76 16.12 5.32
CA SER A 105 14.05 17.25 4.69
C SER A 105 14.33 17.38 3.19
N LYS A 106 15.35 16.67 2.68
CA LYS A 106 15.74 16.62 1.27
C LYS A 106 16.03 15.18 0.88
N LEU A 107 15.86 14.88 -0.40
CA LEU A 107 16.21 13.56 -0.92
C LEU A 107 17.73 13.36 -0.85
N PRO A 108 18.22 12.37 -0.11
CA PRO A 108 19.65 12.12 0.01
C PRO A 108 20.24 11.50 -1.27
N TYR A 109 21.55 11.64 -1.44
CA TYR A 109 22.30 10.83 -2.39
C TYR A 109 22.91 9.63 -1.65
N SER A 110 22.92 8.46 -2.28
CA SER A 110 23.31 7.21 -1.66
C SER A 110 24.17 6.36 -2.58
N ASP A 111 25.25 5.83 -2.04
CA ASP A 111 26.00 4.77 -2.69
C ASP A 111 25.38 3.43 -2.27
N LEU A 112 24.71 2.77 -3.22
CA LEU A 112 23.99 1.52 -2.94
C LEU A 112 24.91 0.38 -2.50
N ASP A 113 26.19 0.38 -2.93
CA ASP A 113 27.18 -0.64 -2.53
C ASP A 113 27.55 -0.55 -1.04
N THR A 114 27.25 0.57 -0.38
CA THR A 114 27.43 0.75 1.07
C THR A 114 26.20 0.33 1.89
N ILE A 115 25.10 0.00 1.20
CA ILE A 115 23.81 -0.29 1.82
C ILE A 115 23.36 -1.71 1.51
N PHE A 116 23.51 -2.14 0.26
CA PHE A 116 23.08 -3.45 -0.21
C PHE A 116 24.29 -4.30 -0.66
N SER A 117 24.41 -5.50 -0.11
CA SER A 117 25.47 -6.46 -0.45
C SER A 117 25.22 -7.16 -1.79
N SER A 118 23.97 -7.33 -2.16
CA SER A 118 23.56 -8.00 -3.40
C SER A 118 22.10 -7.67 -3.74
N TYR A 119 21.74 -7.89 -4.98
CA TYR A 119 20.34 -7.91 -5.41
C TYR A 119 20.04 -9.10 -6.32
N LYS A 120 18.75 -9.43 -6.45
CA LYS A 120 18.24 -10.48 -7.33
C LYS A 120 16.93 -10.04 -7.96
N LEU A 121 16.78 -10.30 -9.26
CA LEU A 121 15.54 -10.10 -9.99
C LEU A 121 14.79 -11.43 -10.13
N ILE A 122 13.51 -11.43 -9.83
CA ILE A 122 12.62 -12.59 -9.96
C ILE A 122 11.43 -12.18 -10.81
N PRO A 123 11.43 -12.48 -12.11
CA PRO A 123 10.27 -12.24 -12.95
C PRO A 123 9.12 -13.14 -12.50
N LEU A 124 7.95 -12.55 -12.33
CA LEU A 124 6.74 -13.32 -12.07
C LEU A 124 6.24 -13.91 -13.39
N GLU A 125 5.93 -15.20 -13.38
CA GLU A 125 5.40 -15.89 -14.55
C GLU A 125 4.16 -15.17 -15.09
N THR A 126 4.09 -15.01 -16.41
CA THR A 126 3.03 -14.27 -17.10
C THR A 126 2.13 -15.19 -17.88
N SER A 127 0.83 -15.05 -17.73
CA SER A 127 -0.21 -15.68 -18.55
C SER A 127 -1.46 -14.83 -18.56
N GLU A 128 -2.29 -14.94 -19.57
CA GLU A 128 -3.60 -14.27 -19.62
C GLU A 128 -4.50 -14.64 -18.43
N GLU A 129 -4.34 -15.84 -17.86
CA GLU A 129 -5.13 -16.34 -16.73
C GLU A 129 -4.74 -15.72 -15.39
N PHE A 130 -3.51 -15.25 -15.26
CA PHE A 130 -2.96 -14.68 -14.01
C PHE A 130 -2.12 -13.41 -14.27
N LEU A 131 -2.63 -12.53 -15.10
CA LEU A 131 -2.04 -11.22 -15.32
C LEU A 131 -2.33 -10.31 -14.10
N ILE A 132 -1.28 -9.66 -13.61
CA ILE A 132 -1.33 -8.73 -12.48
C ILE A 132 -1.47 -7.31 -13.02
N GLY A 133 -2.55 -6.63 -12.66
CA GLY A 133 -2.77 -5.23 -13.05
C GLY A 133 -2.00 -4.26 -12.15
N ASN A 134 -2.10 -4.44 -10.83
CA ASN A 134 -1.41 -3.64 -9.84
C ASN A 134 -1.10 -4.48 -8.60
N ILE A 135 0.06 -4.26 -8.00
CA ILE A 135 0.40 -4.89 -6.73
C ILE A 135 0.07 -3.92 -5.59
N ASP A 136 -0.93 -4.26 -4.79
CA ASP A 136 -1.32 -3.49 -3.61
C ASP A 136 -0.61 -3.99 -2.34
N ARG A 137 -0.34 -5.29 -2.24
CA ARG A 137 0.36 -5.91 -1.10
C ARG A 137 1.09 -7.17 -1.52
N ILE A 138 2.28 -7.37 -0.99
CA ILE A 138 3.02 -8.62 -1.04
C ILE A 138 3.17 -9.15 0.38
N ILE A 139 2.88 -10.44 0.57
CA ILE A 139 3.16 -11.15 1.82
C ILE A 139 4.13 -12.29 1.50
N LYS A 140 5.30 -12.28 2.14
CA LYS A 140 6.21 -13.43 2.10
C LYS A 140 5.67 -14.52 3.01
N CYS A 141 5.36 -15.67 2.43
CA CYS A 141 4.97 -16.89 3.13
C CYS A 141 6.06 -17.93 3.00
N PRO A 142 6.02 -19.04 3.77
CA PRO A 142 6.96 -20.15 3.60
C PRO A 142 6.95 -20.69 2.17
N GLY A 143 8.09 -20.56 1.47
CA GLY A 143 8.29 -21.06 0.10
C GLY A 143 7.53 -20.31 -1.01
N CYS A 144 6.88 -19.16 -0.72
CA CYS A 144 6.11 -18.45 -1.74
C CYS A 144 5.89 -16.96 -1.41
N TYR A 145 5.36 -16.24 -2.40
CA TYR A 145 4.86 -14.87 -2.28
C TYR A 145 3.36 -14.87 -2.54
N CYS A 146 2.59 -14.27 -1.64
CA CYS A 146 1.18 -13.98 -1.84
C CYS A 146 1.05 -12.53 -2.32
N ILE A 147 0.46 -12.32 -3.49
CA ILE A 147 0.37 -11.03 -4.18
C ILE A 147 -1.09 -10.64 -4.33
N GLN A 148 -1.44 -9.48 -3.80
CA GLN A 148 -2.76 -8.89 -3.90
C GLN A 148 -2.81 -7.86 -5.04
N ASP A 149 -3.75 -8.05 -5.97
CA ASP A 149 -4.20 -7.08 -6.95
C ASP A 149 -5.64 -6.69 -6.61
N ARG A 150 -5.79 -5.66 -5.78
CA ARG A 150 -7.08 -5.24 -5.23
C ARG A 150 -8.01 -4.69 -6.31
N GLU A 151 -7.47 -4.02 -7.32
CA GLU A 151 -8.27 -3.44 -8.39
C GLU A 151 -9.05 -4.49 -9.16
N ASN A 152 -8.40 -5.60 -9.46
CA ASN A 152 -9.00 -6.71 -10.17
C ASN A 152 -9.64 -7.75 -9.24
N ALA A 153 -9.59 -7.52 -7.92
CA ALA A 153 -10.02 -8.45 -6.90
C ALA A 153 -9.34 -9.82 -7.02
N ASN A 154 -8.03 -9.83 -7.29
CA ASN A 154 -7.24 -11.04 -7.42
C ASN A 154 -6.23 -11.17 -6.28
N VAL A 155 -6.01 -12.40 -5.86
CA VAL A 155 -4.90 -12.77 -4.99
C VAL A 155 -4.21 -13.99 -5.57
N PHE A 156 -2.93 -13.86 -5.86
CA PHE A 156 -2.12 -14.88 -6.51
C PHE A 156 -1.04 -15.39 -5.57
N ILE A 157 -0.68 -16.66 -5.68
CA ILE A 157 0.47 -17.23 -5.02
C ILE A 157 1.50 -17.63 -6.07
N PHE A 158 2.72 -17.13 -5.90
CA PHE A 158 3.88 -17.46 -6.71
C PHE A 158 4.94 -18.15 -5.86
N GLU A 159 5.62 -19.12 -6.42
CA GLU A 159 6.81 -19.75 -5.84
C GLU A 159 7.94 -18.73 -5.65
N GLU A 160 8.93 -19.03 -4.81
CA GLU A 160 10.09 -18.15 -4.59
C GLU A 160 10.92 -17.86 -5.87
N ASN A 161 10.78 -18.69 -6.88
CA ASN A 161 11.42 -18.48 -8.19
C ASN A 161 10.56 -17.70 -9.19
N GLY A 162 9.39 -17.20 -8.78
CA GLY A 162 8.45 -16.45 -9.59
C GLY A 162 7.47 -17.30 -10.41
N LYS A 163 7.49 -18.62 -10.32
CA LYS A 163 6.51 -19.48 -10.99
C LYS A 163 5.13 -19.36 -10.32
N PHE A 164 4.10 -19.32 -11.15
CA PHE A 164 2.73 -19.30 -10.66
C PHE A 164 2.37 -20.61 -9.96
N ARG A 165 1.77 -20.52 -8.79
CA ARG A 165 1.28 -21.69 -8.03
C ARG A 165 -0.23 -21.81 -8.12
N CYS A 166 -0.95 -20.78 -7.70
CA CYS A 166 -2.42 -20.77 -7.71
C CYS A 166 -2.99 -19.35 -7.53
N LYS A 167 -4.29 -19.24 -7.78
CA LYS A 167 -5.12 -18.08 -7.47
C LYS A 167 -6.05 -18.42 -6.32
N LEU A 168 -6.25 -17.49 -5.38
CA LEU A 168 -7.15 -17.67 -4.25
C LEU A 168 -8.57 -17.26 -4.62
N GLY A 169 -9.42 -18.26 -4.88
CA GLY A 169 -10.81 -18.05 -5.27
C GLY A 169 -10.99 -17.33 -6.59
N ASN A 170 -12.24 -17.04 -6.93
CA ASN A 170 -12.62 -16.28 -8.11
C ASN A 170 -13.60 -15.16 -7.74
N LYS A 171 -13.67 -14.12 -8.57
CA LYS A 171 -14.64 -13.05 -8.41
C LYS A 171 -16.03 -13.55 -8.78
N GLY A 172 -17.00 -13.41 -7.86
CA GLY A 172 -18.39 -13.83 -8.08
C GLY A 172 -19.18 -13.90 -6.77
N HIS A 173 -20.40 -14.47 -6.85
CA HIS A 173 -21.37 -14.49 -5.74
C HIS A 173 -21.51 -15.87 -5.06
N ALA A 174 -20.82 -16.90 -5.55
CA ALA A 174 -20.88 -18.22 -4.94
C ALA A 174 -20.16 -18.24 -3.57
N ARG A 175 -20.39 -19.29 -2.78
CA ARG A 175 -19.83 -19.41 -1.44
C ARG A 175 -18.29 -19.36 -1.40
N ASN A 176 -17.65 -19.89 -2.42
CA ASN A 176 -16.21 -19.96 -2.59
C ASN A 176 -15.64 -18.84 -3.49
N GLU A 177 -16.47 -17.90 -3.92
CA GLU A 177 -16.10 -16.72 -4.69
C GLU A 177 -16.10 -15.49 -3.79
N HIS A 178 -15.52 -14.39 -4.24
CA HIS A 178 -15.47 -13.12 -3.50
C HIS A 178 -15.85 -11.96 -4.43
N LEU A 179 -16.39 -10.89 -3.87
CA LEU A 179 -16.75 -9.69 -4.62
C LEU A 179 -15.57 -8.73 -4.73
N ASP A 180 -14.76 -8.67 -3.71
CA ASP A 180 -13.49 -7.96 -3.70
C ASP A 180 -12.42 -8.71 -2.89
N ALA A 181 -11.16 -8.30 -3.04
CA ALA A 181 -10.04 -8.74 -2.22
C ALA A 181 -9.44 -7.48 -1.56
N TRP A 182 -10.19 -6.91 -0.62
CA TRP A 182 -9.90 -5.59 -0.08
C TRP A 182 -8.60 -5.52 0.71
N SER A 183 -8.35 -6.49 1.57
CA SER A 183 -7.12 -6.68 2.33
C SER A 183 -6.81 -8.15 2.48
N ILE A 184 -5.54 -8.47 2.66
CA ILE A 184 -5.06 -9.82 2.96
C ILE A 184 -4.13 -9.78 4.16
N ALA A 185 -4.15 -10.86 4.96
CA ALA A 185 -3.23 -11.08 6.06
C ALA A 185 -2.80 -12.56 6.09
N TYR A 186 -1.62 -12.83 6.65
CA TYR A 186 -1.14 -14.19 6.81
C TYR A 186 -1.36 -14.67 8.24
N ASP A 187 -2.11 -15.74 8.38
CA ASP A 187 -2.27 -16.48 9.63
C ASP A 187 -1.13 -17.50 9.73
N GLU A 188 -0.06 -17.10 10.40
CA GLU A 188 1.15 -17.93 10.53
C GLU A 188 0.88 -19.23 11.29
N LYS A 189 -0.03 -19.20 12.30
CA LYS A 189 -0.39 -20.35 13.12
C LYS A 189 -1.09 -21.46 12.33
N ASN A 190 -1.95 -21.07 11.38
CA ASN A 190 -2.73 -21.98 10.57
C ASN A 190 -2.19 -22.14 9.14
N GLU A 191 -1.11 -21.42 8.78
CA GLU A 191 -0.51 -21.36 7.44
C GLU A 191 -1.55 -21.02 6.36
N GLN A 192 -2.36 -19.96 6.62
CA GLN A 192 -3.46 -19.56 5.77
C GLN A 192 -3.36 -18.08 5.39
N ILE A 193 -3.79 -17.75 4.18
CA ILE A 193 -4.11 -16.37 3.79
C ILE A 193 -5.56 -16.10 4.15
N VAL A 194 -5.77 -15.09 4.98
CA VAL A 194 -7.09 -14.55 5.30
C VAL A 194 -7.34 -13.36 4.38
N MET A 195 -8.40 -13.43 3.59
CA MET A 195 -8.83 -12.40 2.65
C MET A 195 -10.06 -11.70 3.20
N LEU A 196 -10.04 -10.37 3.20
CA LEU A 196 -11.19 -9.52 3.51
C LEU A 196 -11.97 -9.25 2.22
N ASP A 197 -13.13 -9.89 2.08
CA ASP A 197 -14.16 -9.55 1.09
C ASP A 197 -15.11 -8.54 1.74
N LEU A 198 -14.75 -7.25 1.65
CA LEU A 198 -15.47 -6.16 2.33
C LEU A 198 -16.87 -6.00 1.75
N THR A 199 -17.02 -6.06 0.42
CA THR A 199 -18.29 -5.98 -0.29
C THR A 199 -19.18 -7.19 0.02
N GLY A 200 -18.59 -8.40 0.07
CA GLY A 200 -19.27 -9.63 0.47
C GLY A 200 -19.49 -9.77 1.97
N ARG A 201 -18.91 -8.86 2.79
CA ARG A 201 -19.01 -8.82 4.25
C ARG A 201 -18.57 -10.11 4.93
N ARG A 202 -17.40 -10.62 4.51
CA ARG A 202 -16.90 -11.88 5.01
C ARG A 202 -15.37 -11.96 4.96
N LEU A 203 -14.83 -12.87 5.74
CA LEU A 203 -13.46 -13.32 5.67
C LEU A 203 -13.41 -14.69 5.03
N LEU A 204 -12.49 -14.86 4.08
CA LEU A 204 -12.21 -16.14 3.44
C LEU A 204 -10.78 -16.55 3.80
N SER A 205 -10.61 -17.74 4.36
CA SER A 205 -9.29 -18.28 4.67
C SER A 205 -8.94 -19.39 3.69
N TYR A 206 -7.77 -19.26 3.06
CA TYR A 206 -7.24 -20.21 2.07
C TYR A 206 -5.90 -20.77 2.54
N ASP A 207 -5.63 -22.05 2.29
CA ASP A 207 -4.27 -22.55 2.40
C ASP A 207 -3.37 -22.02 1.26
N LEU A 208 -2.06 -22.25 1.38
CA LEU A 208 -1.08 -21.80 0.38
C LEU A 208 -1.15 -22.58 -0.96
N MET A 209 -2.08 -23.55 -1.08
CA MET A 209 -2.41 -24.27 -2.31
C MET A 209 -3.70 -23.77 -2.95
N GLY A 210 -4.33 -22.71 -2.40
CA GLY A 210 -5.55 -22.11 -2.92
C GLY A 210 -6.85 -22.77 -2.49
N ASN A 211 -6.82 -23.76 -1.58
CA ASN A 211 -8.02 -24.41 -1.09
C ASN A 211 -8.70 -23.56 -0.01
N LEU A 212 -9.99 -23.25 -0.21
CA LEU A 212 -10.79 -22.54 0.77
C LEU A 212 -10.99 -23.41 2.02
N LYS A 213 -10.60 -22.93 3.19
CA LYS A 213 -10.71 -23.61 4.49
C LYS A 213 -11.89 -23.09 5.31
N LYS A 214 -12.10 -21.77 5.32
CA LYS A 214 -13.11 -21.14 6.18
C LYS A 214 -13.74 -19.94 5.50
N VAL A 215 -15.03 -19.73 5.76
CA VAL A 215 -15.74 -18.48 5.48
C VAL A 215 -16.36 -18.02 6.79
N ALA A 216 -16.10 -16.78 7.18
CA ALA A 216 -16.65 -16.17 8.39
C ALA A 216 -17.32 -14.84 8.01
N SER A 217 -18.44 -14.52 8.64
CA SER A 217 -19.12 -13.22 8.45
C SER A 217 -18.36 -12.11 9.18
N LEU A 218 -18.36 -10.90 8.60
CA LEU A 218 -17.89 -9.71 9.30
C LEU A 218 -18.97 -9.23 10.27
N PHE A 219 -18.53 -8.75 11.43
CA PHE A 219 -19.41 -8.17 12.44
C PHE A 219 -19.39 -6.63 12.45
N PHE A 220 -18.34 -6.02 11.88
CA PHE A 220 -18.22 -4.59 11.68
C PHE A 220 -17.31 -4.32 10.49
N LEU A 221 -17.33 -3.09 9.99
CA LEU A 221 -16.53 -2.70 8.82
C LEU A 221 -15.13 -2.24 9.25
N TYR A 222 -14.13 -2.70 8.50
CA TYR A 222 -12.74 -2.24 8.61
C TYR A 222 -12.06 -2.32 7.24
N HIS A 223 -10.98 -1.58 7.06
CA HIS A 223 -10.30 -1.45 5.77
C HIS A 223 -9.03 -2.27 5.68
N ASP A 224 -8.42 -2.59 6.82
CA ASP A 224 -7.23 -3.41 6.86
C ASP A 224 -7.21 -4.27 8.11
N MET A 225 -6.42 -5.33 8.09
CA MET A 225 -6.36 -6.29 9.19
C MET A 225 -4.97 -6.90 9.35
N ALA A 226 -4.68 -7.36 10.57
CA ALA A 226 -3.56 -8.22 10.90
C ALA A 226 -4.04 -9.37 11.80
N ILE A 227 -3.45 -10.54 11.66
CA ILE A 227 -3.76 -11.71 12.49
C ILE A 227 -2.75 -11.78 13.64
N LEU A 228 -3.24 -11.73 14.87
CA LEU A 228 -2.42 -11.75 16.09
C LEU A 228 -2.77 -13.00 16.92
N GLY A 229 -2.16 -14.12 16.57
CA GLY A 229 -2.51 -15.43 17.16
C GLY A 229 -3.93 -15.86 16.76
N ASP A 230 -4.86 -15.89 17.72
CA ASP A 230 -6.27 -16.20 17.42
C ASP A 230 -7.14 -14.94 17.21
N ASP A 231 -6.60 -13.76 17.46
CA ASP A 231 -7.32 -12.48 17.38
C ASP A 231 -7.05 -11.75 16.06
N ILE A 232 -7.95 -10.87 15.68
CA ILE A 232 -7.86 -10.04 14.47
C ILE A 232 -7.77 -8.58 14.88
N LEU A 233 -6.66 -7.92 14.57
CA LEU A 233 -6.55 -6.47 14.68
C LEU A 233 -7.14 -5.84 13.42
N CYS A 234 -8.12 -4.98 13.59
CA CYS A 234 -8.88 -4.34 12.53
C CYS A 234 -8.59 -2.85 12.51
N LEU A 235 -8.26 -2.31 11.34
CA LEU A 235 -8.15 -0.88 11.10
C LEU A 235 -9.47 -0.38 10.51
N THR A 236 -10.28 0.28 11.34
CA THR A 236 -11.62 0.74 10.94
C THR A 236 -11.56 1.96 10.03
N GLY A 237 -10.57 2.83 10.22
CA GLY A 237 -10.33 3.99 9.36
C GLY A 237 -11.56 4.87 9.16
N SER A 238 -11.97 5.04 7.89
CA SER A 238 -13.16 5.80 7.50
C SER A 238 -14.46 4.97 7.47
N ALA A 239 -14.43 3.70 7.89
CA ALA A 239 -15.62 2.87 7.93
C ALA A 239 -16.62 3.39 8.96
N TYR A 240 -17.89 3.40 8.58
CA TYR A 240 -18.98 3.80 9.46
C TYR A 240 -19.58 2.56 10.13
N ASN A 241 -19.44 2.49 11.46
CA ASN A 241 -19.97 1.43 12.30
C ASN A 241 -21.02 2.01 13.29
N ARG A 242 -21.97 2.77 12.78
CA ARG A 242 -22.95 3.58 13.54
C ARG A 242 -23.82 2.82 14.54
N PHE A 243 -23.76 1.49 14.51
CA PHE A 243 -24.46 0.66 15.50
C PHE A 243 -23.78 0.72 16.90
N SER A 244 -22.53 1.22 16.98
CA SER A 244 -21.80 1.34 18.22
C SER A 244 -20.81 2.50 18.15
N ASP A 245 -21.02 3.56 18.92
CA ASP A 245 -20.09 4.70 19.02
C ASP A 245 -18.69 4.25 19.45
N ILE A 246 -18.59 3.17 20.24
CA ILE A 246 -17.31 2.62 20.70
C ILE A 246 -16.48 2.13 19.53
N ILE A 247 -17.09 1.42 18.57
CA ILE A 247 -16.41 0.92 17.37
C ILE A 247 -16.28 2.03 16.33
N ASP A 248 -17.34 2.81 16.13
CA ASP A 248 -17.40 3.86 15.12
C ASP A 248 -16.36 4.96 15.36
N LEU A 249 -16.07 5.27 16.62
CA LEU A 249 -15.09 6.29 17.02
C LEU A 249 -13.70 5.71 17.37
N SER A 250 -13.42 4.46 17.04
CA SER A 250 -12.12 3.83 17.28
C SER A 250 -11.43 3.47 15.96
N ARG A 251 -10.18 3.91 15.76
CA ARG A 251 -9.39 3.64 14.56
C ARG A 251 -8.83 2.23 14.54
N LEU A 252 -8.46 1.69 15.70
CA LEU A 252 -8.04 0.31 15.88
C LEU A 252 -9.00 -0.44 16.78
N VAL A 253 -9.38 -1.64 16.37
CA VAL A 253 -10.22 -2.56 17.13
C VAL A 253 -9.59 -3.94 17.08
N LEU A 254 -9.30 -4.53 18.23
CA LEU A 254 -8.95 -5.94 18.33
C LEU A 254 -10.23 -6.73 18.53
N ALA A 255 -10.48 -7.69 17.67
CA ALA A 255 -11.58 -8.64 17.75
C ALA A 255 -11.03 -10.04 18.05
N ASP A 256 -11.75 -10.82 18.84
CA ASP A 256 -11.43 -12.21 19.09
C ASP A 256 -11.71 -13.09 17.85
N LYS A 257 -11.36 -14.37 17.92
CA LYS A 257 -11.57 -15.35 16.83
C LYS A 257 -13.03 -15.54 16.40
N MET A 258 -13.98 -15.03 17.20
CA MET A 258 -15.41 -15.02 16.87
C MET A 258 -15.85 -13.70 16.26
N GLY A 259 -14.92 -12.73 16.10
CA GLY A 259 -15.18 -11.39 15.59
C GLY A 259 -15.73 -10.42 16.63
N LYS A 260 -15.77 -10.82 17.92
CA LYS A 260 -16.24 -9.94 19.00
C LYS A 260 -15.16 -8.90 19.34
N PRO A 261 -15.45 -7.59 19.31
CA PRO A 261 -14.52 -6.56 19.75
C PRO A 261 -14.15 -6.73 21.23
N ILE A 262 -12.84 -6.65 21.54
CA ILE A 262 -12.30 -6.84 22.90
C ILE A 262 -11.38 -5.72 23.35
N ARG A 263 -10.75 -4.98 22.39
CA ARG A 263 -9.92 -3.80 22.67
C ARG A 263 -10.17 -2.73 21.61
N ARG A 264 -9.89 -1.47 21.99
CA ARG A 264 -9.98 -0.33 21.09
C ARG A 264 -8.83 0.65 21.31
N GLY A 265 -8.49 1.39 20.26
CA GLY A 265 -7.46 2.44 20.33
C GLY A 265 -7.62 3.52 19.27
N PHE A 266 -6.95 4.63 19.50
CA PHE A 266 -6.91 5.79 18.60
C PHE A 266 -8.31 6.32 18.28
N PRO A 267 -8.87 7.15 19.18
CA PRO A 267 -10.20 7.73 18.97
C PRO A 267 -10.24 8.57 17.69
N ILE A 268 -11.31 8.44 16.94
CA ILE A 268 -11.56 9.18 15.70
C ILE A 268 -12.61 10.25 16.00
N THR A 269 -12.32 11.50 15.65
CA THR A 269 -13.34 12.55 15.54
C THR A 269 -13.92 12.53 14.12
N GLU A 270 -15.14 13.03 13.91
CA GLU A 270 -15.73 13.12 12.56
C GLU A 270 -14.86 13.92 11.59
N MET A 271 -14.17 14.95 12.09
CA MET A 271 -13.24 15.76 11.32
C MET A 271 -12.04 14.95 10.78
N ILE A 272 -11.57 13.99 11.58
CA ILE A 272 -10.42 13.15 11.23
C ILE A 272 -10.85 11.97 10.37
N ARG A 273 -12.09 11.48 10.49
CA ARG A 273 -12.61 10.28 9.83
C ARG A 273 -12.37 10.27 8.32
N ASN A 274 -12.66 11.37 7.66
CA ASN A 274 -12.54 11.48 6.20
C ASN A 274 -11.08 11.55 5.71
N ARG A 275 -10.10 11.66 6.62
CA ARG A 275 -8.67 11.78 6.33
C ARG A 275 -7.94 10.45 6.30
N PHE A 276 -8.38 9.51 7.11
CA PHE A 276 -7.80 8.17 7.17
C PHE A 276 -8.44 7.28 6.10
N THR A 277 -8.28 7.71 4.85
CA THR A 277 -8.81 6.97 3.71
C THR A 277 -7.73 6.12 3.08
N TYR A 278 -8.06 4.87 2.81
CA TYR A 278 -7.49 3.96 1.79
C TYR A 278 -5.96 3.79 1.69
N GLY A 279 -5.14 4.67 2.27
CA GLY A 279 -3.68 4.60 2.28
C GLY A 279 -3.09 4.02 3.54
N ASP A 280 -3.86 4.04 4.63
CA ASP A 280 -3.39 3.49 5.90
C ASP A 280 -3.35 1.98 5.83
N LYS A 281 -2.18 1.42 5.96
CA LYS A 281 -1.96 -0.02 5.99
C LYS A 281 -1.27 -0.39 7.29
N MET A 282 -1.68 -1.51 7.86
CA MET A 282 -0.93 -2.16 8.92
C MET A 282 0.11 -3.08 8.31
N THR A 283 1.25 -3.19 8.97
CA THR A 283 2.24 -4.20 8.67
C THR A 283 2.18 -5.26 9.74
N GLN A 284 2.01 -6.51 9.34
CA GLN A 284 2.11 -7.66 10.22
C GLN A 284 3.51 -8.25 10.14
N TYR A 285 4.08 -8.57 11.30
CA TYR A 285 5.30 -9.36 11.41
C TYR A 285 5.15 -10.33 12.58
N LYS A 286 5.08 -11.63 12.29
CA LYS A 286 4.75 -12.69 13.25
C LYS A 286 3.40 -12.39 13.92
N ASP A 287 3.33 -12.51 15.23
CA ASP A 287 2.15 -12.27 16.07
C ASP A 287 1.96 -10.80 16.48
N LYS A 288 2.58 -9.88 15.75
CA LYS A 288 2.53 -8.43 16.00
C LYS A 288 2.07 -7.65 14.78
N ALA A 289 1.41 -6.54 15.03
CA ALA A 289 1.06 -5.58 14.00
C ALA A 289 1.70 -4.21 14.31
N TYR A 290 1.98 -3.49 13.24
CA TYR A 290 2.60 -2.18 13.29
C TYR A 290 1.72 -1.19 12.56
N PHE A 291 1.49 -0.07 13.22
CA PHE A 291 0.57 0.94 12.78
C PHE A 291 1.21 2.32 12.91
N THR A 292 1.11 3.14 11.86
CA THR A 292 1.61 4.51 11.88
C THR A 292 0.48 5.47 12.21
N ASP A 293 0.62 6.21 13.31
CA ASP A 293 -0.23 7.35 13.58
C ASP A 293 0.32 8.58 12.84
N LEU A 294 -0.33 8.92 11.74
CA LEU A 294 0.08 10.01 10.86
C LEU A 294 -0.03 11.41 11.51
N ILE A 295 -0.80 11.55 12.57
CA ILE A 295 -0.95 12.82 13.29
C ILE A 295 0.10 12.95 14.38
N ALA A 296 0.33 11.88 15.15
CA ALA A 296 1.34 11.87 16.18
C ALA A 296 2.76 11.68 15.68
N ASP A 297 2.94 11.32 14.39
CA ASP A 297 4.24 10.92 13.82
C ASP A 297 4.90 9.78 14.60
N THR A 298 4.08 8.85 15.07
CA THR A 298 4.50 7.75 15.93
C THR A 298 4.13 6.41 15.28
N VAL A 299 5.05 5.47 15.29
CA VAL A 299 4.77 4.08 14.94
C VAL A 299 4.52 3.28 16.20
N TRP A 300 3.42 2.58 16.19
CA TRP A 300 2.98 1.72 17.29
C TRP A 300 3.12 0.25 16.94
N GLU A 301 3.64 -0.53 17.88
CA GLU A 301 3.58 -1.99 17.87
C GLU A 301 2.34 -2.41 18.68
N VAL A 302 1.53 -3.32 18.12
CA VAL A 302 0.41 -3.95 18.82
C VAL A 302 0.70 -5.43 18.97
N SER A 303 0.64 -5.93 20.19
CA SER A 303 0.86 -7.33 20.54
C SER A 303 -0.24 -7.80 21.49
N GLY A 304 -1.18 -8.60 21.00
CA GLY A 304 -2.36 -8.98 21.76
C GLY A 304 -3.13 -7.75 22.27
N LYS A 305 -3.25 -7.60 23.58
CA LYS A 305 -4.01 -6.52 24.23
C LYS A 305 -3.16 -5.29 24.55
N GLU A 306 -1.87 -5.33 24.29
CA GLU A 306 -0.90 -4.28 24.58
C GLU A 306 -0.52 -3.52 23.31
N MET A 307 -0.14 -2.26 23.49
CA MET A 307 0.47 -1.44 22.45
C MET A 307 1.65 -0.66 23.01
N ALA A 308 2.67 -0.46 22.19
CA ALA A 308 3.86 0.28 22.54
C ALA A 308 4.28 1.23 21.41
N PRO A 309 4.65 2.49 21.69
CA PRO A 309 5.29 3.34 20.72
C PRO A 309 6.71 2.82 20.49
N ILE A 310 7.08 2.55 19.24
CA ILE A 310 8.41 2.05 18.88
C ILE A 310 9.28 3.08 18.18
N LEU A 311 8.66 3.98 17.41
CA LEU A 311 9.33 5.07 16.74
C LEU A 311 8.55 6.37 16.94
N ASN A 312 9.27 7.47 17.18
CA ASN A 312 8.74 8.81 17.17
C ASN A 312 9.54 9.64 16.15
N MET A 313 8.84 10.19 15.16
CA MET A 313 9.45 10.87 14.04
C MET A 313 9.39 12.39 14.21
N THR A 314 10.48 13.05 13.84
CA THR A 314 10.59 14.51 13.80
C THR A 314 11.07 14.98 12.45
N VAL A 315 10.84 16.26 12.18
CA VAL A 315 11.35 16.97 10.99
C VAL A 315 11.95 18.29 11.48
N ASN A 316 13.27 18.48 11.24
CA ASN A 316 14.01 19.63 11.77
C ASN A 316 13.88 19.78 13.31
N GLY A 317 13.96 18.66 14.01
CA GLY A 317 13.90 18.61 15.49
C GLY A 317 12.52 18.82 16.08
N SER A 318 11.44 18.84 15.29
CA SER A 318 10.07 19.08 15.76
C SER A 318 9.10 18.08 15.16
N GLN A 319 8.02 17.78 15.86
CA GLN A 319 6.89 17.04 15.27
C GLN A 319 6.23 17.89 14.19
N ARG A 320 5.67 17.24 13.15
CA ARG A 320 4.99 17.93 12.03
C ARG A 320 3.81 18.79 12.47
N PHE A 321 3.08 18.33 13.47
CA PHE A 321 1.93 19.02 14.02
C PHE A 321 2.22 19.47 15.44
N SER A 322 1.98 20.75 15.74
CA SER A 322 2.01 21.25 17.10
C SER A 322 0.87 20.65 17.93
N LYS A 323 0.94 20.81 19.26
CA LYS A 323 -0.12 20.33 20.15
C LYS A 323 -1.47 20.96 19.81
N ASP A 324 -1.50 22.28 19.58
CA ASP A 324 -2.71 23.01 19.21
C ASP A 324 -3.28 22.52 17.87
N GLU A 325 -2.43 22.29 16.84
CA GLU A 325 -2.87 21.73 15.57
C GLU A 325 -3.44 20.32 15.70
N LYS A 326 -2.92 19.48 16.60
CA LYS A 326 -3.46 18.14 16.87
C LYS A 326 -4.83 18.18 17.53
N GLU A 327 -5.01 19.11 18.49
CA GLU A 327 -6.28 19.30 19.20
C GLU A 327 -7.35 19.94 18.30
N ASN A 328 -6.94 20.83 17.39
CA ASN A 328 -7.80 21.60 16.49
C ASN A 328 -7.59 21.21 15.00
N MET A 329 -7.32 19.94 14.72
CA MET A 329 -7.00 19.46 13.39
C MET A 329 -8.13 19.75 12.39
N THR A 330 -7.78 20.44 11.32
CA THR A 330 -8.67 20.67 10.17
C THR A 330 -8.08 20.04 8.91
N ASP A 331 -8.92 19.89 7.90
CA ASP A 331 -8.53 19.44 6.57
C ASP A 331 -7.38 20.26 6.01
N HIS A 332 -7.50 21.57 6.14
CA HIS A 332 -6.50 22.51 5.65
C HIS A 332 -5.16 22.35 6.38
N ILE A 333 -5.16 22.22 7.70
CA ILE A 333 -3.95 22.01 8.51
C ILE A 333 -3.26 20.72 8.09
N PHE A 334 -4.01 19.61 8.01
CA PHE A 334 -3.46 18.33 7.62
C PHE A 334 -2.85 18.35 6.22
N GLU A 335 -3.59 18.82 5.21
CA GLU A 335 -3.10 18.88 3.83
C GLU A 335 -1.90 19.82 3.68
N MET A 336 -1.92 20.96 4.34
CA MET A 336 -0.81 21.92 4.28
C MET A 336 0.48 21.31 4.85
N ARG A 337 0.41 20.62 5.99
CA ARG A 337 1.58 19.95 6.60
C ARG A 337 2.02 18.76 5.78
N HIS A 338 1.09 17.91 5.38
CA HIS A 338 1.37 16.73 4.57
C HIS A 338 2.01 17.07 3.23
N ALA A 339 1.55 18.12 2.55
CA ALA A 339 2.11 18.59 1.29
C ALA A 339 3.46 19.30 1.40
N LYS A 340 3.88 19.73 2.60
CA LYS A 340 5.09 20.56 2.80
C LYS A 340 6.18 19.88 3.60
N GLN A 341 5.88 18.84 4.35
CA GLN A 341 6.82 18.19 5.26
C GLN A 341 7.00 16.72 4.95
N PRO A 342 8.21 16.18 5.12
CA PRO A 342 8.47 14.75 5.00
C PRO A 342 7.55 13.94 5.94
N HIS A 343 7.09 12.81 5.45
CA HIS A 343 6.26 11.89 6.21
C HIS A 343 6.42 10.46 5.71
N THR A 344 6.25 9.49 6.61
CA THR A 344 6.22 8.09 6.20
C THR A 344 4.87 7.72 5.62
N ILE A 345 4.90 6.84 4.62
CA ILE A 345 3.69 6.30 3.98
C ILE A 345 3.35 4.91 4.51
N GLN A 346 4.36 4.17 4.95
CA GLN A 346 4.20 2.80 5.43
C GLN A 346 5.41 2.43 6.29
N ILE A 347 5.30 1.37 7.07
CA ILE A 347 6.41 0.73 7.76
C ILE A 347 6.54 -0.69 7.26
N HIS A 348 7.78 -1.15 7.08
CA HIS A 348 8.11 -2.56 6.92
C HIS A 348 9.07 -2.96 8.03
N ILE A 349 8.92 -4.17 8.54
CA ILE A 349 9.68 -4.61 9.71
C ILE A 349 10.07 -6.07 9.57
N SER A 350 11.27 -6.37 10.05
CA SER A 350 11.80 -7.73 10.23
C SER A 350 12.35 -7.89 11.64
N SER A 351 13.01 -9.01 11.95
CA SER A 351 13.71 -9.16 13.24
C SER A 351 14.90 -8.21 13.36
N GLU A 352 15.56 -7.87 12.25
CA GLU A 352 16.81 -7.13 12.23
C GLU A 352 16.65 -5.65 11.85
N TYR A 353 15.66 -5.31 11.01
CA TYR A 353 15.54 -3.97 10.44
C TYR A 353 14.11 -3.44 10.48
N ILE A 354 14.04 -2.11 10.47
CA ILE A 354 12.83 -1.34 10.16
C ILE A 354 13.14 -0.53 8.91
N ALA A 355 12.23 -0.56 7.94
CA ALA A 355 12.30 0.19 6.71
C ALA A 355 11.09 1.13 6.60
N LEU A 356 11.35 2.43 6.48
CA LEU A 356 10.36 3.48 6.39
C LEU A 356 10.49 4.18 5.03
N PRO A 357 9.59 3.94 4.09
CA PRO A 357 9.45 4.80 2.92
C PRO A 357 8.99 6.19 3.34
N VAL A 358 9.76 7.21 2.99
CA VAL A 358 9.53 8.61 3.38
C VAL A 358 9.25 9.44 2.14
N ALA A 359 8.04 9.94 2.02
CA ALA A 359 7.69 10.92 0.99
C ALA A 359 8.36 12.26 1.30
N ILE A 360 9.14 12.78 0.36
CA ILE A 360 9.82 14.09 0.46
C ILE A 360 9.04 15.10 -0.39
N PRO A 361 8.31 16.02 0.21
CA PRO A 361 7.62 17.07 -0.55
C PRO A 361 8.60 17.90 -1.38
N ARG A 362 8.17 18.37 -2.55
CA ARG A 362 8.97 19.14 -3.50
C ARG A 362 10.02 18.36 -4.29
N ALA A 363 10.25 17.09 -3.99
CA ALA A 363 11.12 16.21 -4.79
C ALA A 363 10.35 15.46 -5.91
N GLY A 364 9.14 15.91 -6.23
CA GLY A 364 8.24 15.18 -7.13
C GLY A 364 7.60 13.99 -6.43
N SER A 365 7.47 12.87 -7.13
CA SER A 365 6.96 11.60 -6.56
C SER A 365 8.08 10.73 -5.96
N LEU A 366 9.26 11.30 -5.69
CA LEU A 366 10.39 10.53 -5.19
C LEU A 366 10.26 10.26 -3.68
N ILE A 367 10.62 9.05 -3.31
CA ILE A 367 10.56 8.54 -1.94
C ILE A 367 11.97 8.22 -1.49
N ALA A 368 12.36 8.71 -0.31
CA ALA A 368 13.55 8.23 0.38
C ALA A 368 13.19 6.98 1.18
N LEU A 369 14.14 6.07 1.35
CA LEU A 369 13.99 4.97 2.28
C LEU A 369 14.88 5.24 3.49
N MET A 370 14.29 5.18 4.66
CA MET A 370 15.02 5.19 5.91
C MET A 370 15.10 3.78 6.46
N LEU A 371 16.30 3.33 6.76
CA LEU A 371 16.61 2.03 7.34
C LEU A 371 17.09 2.20 8.77
N ILE A 372 16.58 1.39 9.68
CA ILE A 372 16.96 1.38 11.09
C ILE A 372 17.34 -0.04 11.48
N SER A 373 18.57 -0.23 11.95
CA SER A 373 18.99 -1.49 12.55
C SER A 373 18.38 -1.63 13.94
N ARG A 374 17.59 -2.68 14.17
CA ARG A 374 16.98 -2.95 15.48
C ARG A 374 17.98 -3.39 16.54
N LYS A 375 19.15 -3.87 16.11
CA LYS A 375 20.23 -4.30 17.00
C LYS A 375 21.05 -3.13 17.50
N SER A 376 21.40 -2.21 16.61
CA SER A 376 22.32 -1.09 16.92
C SER A 376 21.61 0.26 17.08
N ASN A 377 20.34 0.38 16.68
CA ASN A 377 19.58 1.61 16.51
C ASN A 377 20.21 2.59 15.50
N ARG A 378 21.22 2.14 14.72
CA ARG A 378 21.81 2.98 13.67
C ARG A 378 20.85 3.16 12.53
N GLN A 379 20.93 4.32 11.90
CA GLN A 379 20.01 4.76 10.85
C GLN A 379 20.80 5.04 9.57
N LYS A 380 20.27 4.61 8.44
CA LYS A 380 20.79 4.92 7.10
C LYS A 380 19.67 5.42 6.22
N PHE A 381 20.00 6.29 5.27
CA PHE A 381 19.06 6.78 4.27
C PHE A 381 19.45 6.28 2.89
N VAL A 382 18.46 5.89 2.12
CA VAL A 382 18.58 5.56 0.70
C VAL A 382 17.74 6.56 -0.08
N GLY A 383 18.33 7.15 -1.09
CA GLY A 383 17.68 8.15 -1.94
C GLY A 383 18.12 8.01 -3.39
N ILE A 384 18.61 9.09 -4.00
CA ILE A 384 19.13 9.06 -5.37
C ILE A 384 20.43 8.26 -5.38
N SER A 385 20.47 7.19 -6.19
CA SER A 385 21.70 6.41 -6.36
C SER A 385 22.80 7.24 -7.01
N THR A 386 24.01 7.14 -6.46
CA THR A 386 25.24 7.65 -7.08
C THR A 386 25.94 6.59 -7.92
N ASN A 387 25.58 5.33 -7.77
CA ASN A 387 26.10 4.22 -8.57
C ASN A 387 25.24 4.00 -9.80
N HIS A 388 25.76 4.30 -10.98
CA HIS A 388 25.05 4.19 -12.26
C HIS A 388 25.43 2.94 -13.07
N THR A 389 26.14 1.98 -12.46
CA THR A 389 26.53 0.73 -13.12
C THR A 389 25.65 -0.45 -12.76
N ARG A 390 24.86 -0.34 -11.69
CA ARG A 390 23.95 -1.36 -11.20
C ARG A 390 22.56 -1.18 -11.83
N LEU A 391 21.91 -2.29 -12.21
CA LEU A 391 20.56 -2.26 -12.77
C LEU A 391 19.53 -1.79 -11.73
N ASP A 392 19.72 -2.16 -10.46
CA ASP A 392 18.90 -1.73 -9.33
C ASP A 392 19.05 -0.24 -8.96
N SER A 393 20.05 0.46 -9.56
CA SER A 393 20.18 1.92 -9.37
C SER A 393 19.02 2.74 -9.94
N TYR A 394 18.19 2.14 -10.76
CA TYR A 394 16.91 2.67 -11.23
C TYR A 394 15.74 2.23 -10.36
N LEU A 395 16.02 1.99 -9.10
CA LEU A 395 15.03 1.53 -8.13
C LEU A 395 13.76 2.34 -8.15
N PRO A 396 12.64 1.66 -7.83
CA PRO A 396 11.34 2.29 -7.85
C PRO A 396 11.31 3.46 -6.87
N THR A 397 10.73 4.53 -7.32
CA THR A 397 10.44 5.73 -6.53
C THR A 397 9.35 5.50 -5.47
N THR A 398 8.90 4.25 -5.30
CA THR A 398 7.73 3.87 -4.48
C THR A 398 8.10 3.29 -3.11
N GLY A 399 9.37 3.02 -2.83
CA GLY A 399 9.79 2.30 -1.62
C GLY A 399 9.58 0.78 -1.71
N PRO A 400 10.04 0.01 -0.72
CA PRO A 400 9.87 -1.44 -0.68
C PRO A 400 8.41 -1.84 -0.41
N ASP A 401 8.06 -3.05 -0.82
CA ASP A 401 6.77 -3.69 -0.56
C ASP A 401 6.79 -4.56 0.70
N GLY A 402 7.96 -4.86 1.25
CA GLY A 402 8.13 -5.68 2.44
C GLY A 402 9.54 -6.24 2.62
N PHE A 403 9.63 -7.26 3.45
CA PHE A 403 10.84 -8.06 3.63
C PHE A 403 10.61 -9.50 3.14
N ALA A 404 11.59 -10.05 2.42
CA ALA A 404 11.64 -11.46 2.01
C ALA A 404 12.18 -12.36 3.13
N ASP A 405 13.10 -11.84 3.91
CA ASP A 405 13.69 -12.44 5.11
C ASP A 405 14.10 -11.32 6.08
N ASP A 406 14.89 -11.62 7.10
CA ASP A 406 15.26 -10.65 8.11
C ASP A 406 16.13 -9.48 7.61
N SER A 407 16.79 -9.62 6.45
CA SER A 407 17.72 -8.63 5.90
C SER A 407 17.51 -8.31 4.42
N THR A 408 16.49 -8.88 3.77
CA THR A 408 16.26 -8.71 2.33
C THR A 408 14.95 -7.97 2.07
N LEU A 409 15.02 -6.78 1.49
CA LEU A 409 13.87 -6.00 1.06
C LEU A 409 13.29 -6.55 -0.25
N ILE A 410 11.98 -6.42 -0.42
CA ILE A 410 11.25 -6.74 -1.65
C ILE A 410 10.78 -5.43 -2.26
N TYR A 411 11.00 -5.27 -3.56
CA TYR A 411 10.41 -4.21 -4.37
C TYR A 411 9.72 -4.82 -5.59
N THR A 412 8.73 -4.11 -6.08
CA THR A 412 8.06 -4.44 -7.35
C THR A 412 8.51 -3.48 -8.43
N ILE A 413 9.00 -4.02 -9.55
CA ILE A 413 9.41 -3.21 -10.68
C ILE A 413 8.64 -3.63 -11.93
N GLN A 414 8.11 -2.65 -12.64
CA GLN A 414 7.48 -2.89 -13.93
C GLN A 414 8.54 -3.29 -15.00
N PRO A 415 8.28 -4.27 -15.86
CA PRO A 415 9.22 -4.71 -16.90
C PRO A 415 9.77 -3.56 -17.75
N ASN A 416 8.91 -2.62 -18.14
CA ASN A 416 9.30 -1.42 -18.88
C ASN A 416 10.41 -0.62 -18.20
N THR A 417 10.35 -0.45 -16.86
CA THR A 417 11.35 0.27 -16.10
C THR A 417 12.70 -0.43 -16.13
N ILE A 418 12.69 -1.77 -16.02
CA ILE A 418 13.90 -2.58 -16.09
C ILE A 418 14.52 -2.50 -17.49
N LEU A 419 13.72 -2.63 -18.56
CA LEU A 419 14.18 -2.57 -19.94
C LEU A 419 14.77 -1.18 -20.27
N LEU A 420 14.16 -0.10 -19.80
CA LEU A 420 14.67 1.24 -19.95
C LEU A 420 15.99 1.43 -19.18
N GLY A 421 16.07 0.98 -17.93
CA GLY A 421 17.29 1.04 -17.11
C GLY A 421 18.44 0.30 -17.77
N ALA A 422 18.20 -0.92 -18.23
CA ALA A 422 19.19 -1.77 -18.90
C ALA A 422 19.70 -1.20 -20.24
N SER A 423 18.95 -0.30 -20.87
CA SER A 423 19.35 0.34 -22.12
C SER A 423 20.41 1.45 -21.94
N ASN A 424 20.59 1.94 -20.71
CA ASN A 424 21.59 2.97 -20.40
C ASN A 424 23.01 2.42 -20.54
N THR A 425 23.86 3.15 -21.21
CA THR A 425 25.24 2.71 -21.54
C THR A 425 26.04 2.25 -20.34
N PRO A 426 26.09 2.97 -19.20
CA PRO A 426 26.88 2.50 -18.05
C PRO A 426 26.39 1.15 -17.51
N ILE A 427 25.06 0.92 -17.42
CA ILE A 427 24.47 -0.30 -16.90
C ILE A 427 24.69 -1.46 -17.87
N LYS A 428 24.40 -1.25 -19.15
CA LYS A 428 24.49 -2.26 -20.21
C LYS A 428 25.84 -2.96 -20.22
N ASP A 429 26.92 -2.22 -19.99
CA ASP A 429 28.28 -2.74 -20.02
C ASP A 429 28.62 -3.58 -18.77
N HIS A 430 27.86 -3.43 -17.69
CA HIS A 430 28.10 -4.09 -16.40
C HIS A 430 27.10 -5.21 -16.06
N LEU A 431 26.10 -5.47 -16.95
CA LEU A 431 25.12 -6.53 -16.74
C LEU A 431 25.79 -7.91 -16.60
N SER A 432 25.37 -8.67 -15.60
CA SER A 432 25.74 -10.07 -15.42
C SER A 432 25.19 -10.95 -16.55
N LYS A 433 25.64 -12.19 -16.62
CA LYS A 433 25.12 -13.17 -17.60
C LYS A 433 23.64 -13.48 -17.35
N GLU A 434 23.28 -13.61 -16.08
CA GLU A 434 21.93 -13.90 -15.62
C GLU A 434 20.97 -12.74 -15.96
N GLU A 435 21.40 -11.50 -15.77
CA GLU A 435 20.59 -10.31 -16.11
C GLU A 435 20.40 -10.20 -17.63
N ARG A 436 21.43 -10.45 -18.42
CA ARG A 436 21.31 -10.44 -19.88
C ARG A 436 20.34 -11.50 -20.38
N GLU A 437 20.32 -12.69 -19.78
CA GLU A 437 19.38 -13.76 -20.15
C GLU A 437 17.95 -13.42 -19.73
N LEU A 438 17.76 -12.84 -18.54
CA LEU A 438 16.48 -12.34 -18.08
C LEU A 438 15.94 -11.26 -19.04
N LEU A 439 16.73 -10.24 -19.33
CA LEU A 439 16.34 -9.11 -20.18
C LEU A 439 16.02 -9.53 -21.62
N LYS A 440 16.66 -10.58 -22.14
CA LYS A 440 16.38 -11.13 -23.46
C LYS A 440 14.97 -11.71 -23.58
N ASN A 441 14.44 -12.25 -22.47
CA ASN A 441 13.15 -12.93 -22.44
C ASN A 441 12.02 -12.03 -21.91
N LEU A 442 12.36 -10.95 -21.19
CA LEU A 442 11.40 -10.03 -20.56
C LEU A 442 10.71 -9.16 -21.62
N LYS A 443 9.38 -9.10 -21.55
CA LYS A 443 8.54 -8.25 -22.41
C LYS A 443 7.95 -7.09 -21.62
N PRO A 444 7.63 -5.96 -22.27
CA PRO A 444 7.06 -4.78 -21.61
C PRO A 444 5.72 -5.01 -20.89
N ASP A 445 4.95 -5.97 -21.35
CA ASP A 445 3.60 -6.34 -20.90
C ASP A 445 3.58 -7.60 -20.01
N ASP A 446 4.75 -8.12 -19.65
CA ASP A 446 4.86 -9.20 -18.67
C ASP A 446 4.44 -8.73 -17.27
N ASN A 447 4.14 -9.68 -16.39
CA ASN A 447 3.93 -9.44 -14.98
C ASN A 447 5.13 -8.73 -14.35
N PRO A 448 4.93 -7.98 -13.25
CA PRO A 448 6.03 -7.31 -12.56
C PRO A 448 7.15 -8.26 -12.16
N VAL A 449 8.34 -7.68 -12.00
CA VAL A 449 9.53 -8.37 -11.51
C VAL A 449 9.72 -8.01 -10.05
N LEU A 450 9.93 -8.99 -9.17
CA LEU A 450 10.35 -8.74 -7.80
C LEU A 450 11.85 -8.47 -7.80
N LEU A 451 12.24 -7.35 -7.23
CA LEU A 451 13.62 -7.05 -6.89
C LEU A 451 13.84 -7.33 -5.41
N LEU A 452 14.76 -8.22 -5.11
CA LEU A 452 15.20 -8.54 -3.77
C LEU A 452 16.54 -7.86 -3.51
N GLU A 453 16.64 -7.01 -2.50
CA GLU A 453 17.88 -6.31 -2.11
C GLU A 453 18.30 -6.70 -0.71
N ARG A 454 19.47 -7.29 -0.60
CA ARG A 454 20.03 -7.73 0.68
C ARG A 454 20.83 -6.63 1.34
N LEU A 455 20.43 -6.23 2.54
CA LEU A 455 21.10 -5.23 3.35
C LEU A 455 22.49 -5.72 3.83
N ILE A 456 23.42 -4.78 3.90
CA ILE A 456 24.67 -4.95 4.63
C ILE A 456 24.39 -4.69 6.11
N ASP A 457 24.97 -5.47 7.00
CA ASP A 457 24.86 -5.24 8.44
C ASP A 457 25.49 -3.88 8.84
N PHE A 458 24.80 -3.09 9.66
CA PHE A 458 25.23 -1.77 10.09
C PHE A 458 24.76 -1.40 11.51
#